data_4487e409fe4414976ac18fb51744f8fd
#
_entry.id   4487e409fe4414976ac18fb51744f8fd
#
_cell.length_a   1.000
_cell.length_b   1.000
_cell.length_c   1.000
_cell.angle_alpha   90.00
_cell.angle_beta   90.00
_cell.angle_gamma   90.00
#
_symmetry.space_group_name_H-M   'P 1'
#
loop_
_entity.id
_entity.type
_entity.pdbx_description
1 polymer ?
#
loop_
_entity_poly.entity_id
_entity_poly.type
_entity_poly.pdbx_seq_one_letter_code
_entity_poly.pdbx_strand_id
1 'polypeptide(L)'
;VFYTRPSFEESHKALDFAATVGSASKRAGVRRIIYNTCCWGPPDELGEVGQAGYDSVKLMVSMLMQAGVQTTTFQPVLFMDNLLTSWARQDIMKNDLYTYPHNPNLEASWICLDDVAKFMIAAIDRDDLVGRCINIGGPEIFTPPRVADLLSGHFGRPIKYEELNLEDFSNRLYDIFYKDEDDGKRGGRSADREAFSESMSDFYRFNNISEHKPFKVDMAPVLKEIPIKLTPFSEWMKQQDWHEELDTTAG
;
A
#
# COMPACT_ATOMS: atom_id res chain seq x y z
N VAL A 1 -17.31 -3.20 10.58
CA VAL A 1 -16.46 -4.14 9.83
C VAL A 1 -15.25 -3.40 9.32
N PHE A 2 -14.07 -3.96 9.51
CA PHE A 2 -12.84 -3.54 8.84
C PHE A 2 -12.69 -4.38 7.57
N TYR A 3 -12.37 -3.74 6.46
CA TYR A 3 -12.11 -4.38 5.20
C TYR A 3 -10.82 -3.83 4.60
N THR A 4 -9.98 -4.71 4.11
CA THR A 4 -8.72 -4.37 3.44
C THR A 4 -8.75 -4.96 2.03
N ARG A 5 -8.28 -4.19 1.06
CA ARG A 5 -8.19 -4.68 -0.32
C ARG A 5 -7.30 -5.91 -0.36
N PRO A 6 -7.72 -7.00 -1.04
CA PRO A 6 -6.84 -8.13 -1.31
C PRO A 6 -5.62 -7.68 -2.12
N SER A 7 -4.44 -8.11 -1.72
CA SER A 7 -3.20 -7.83 -2.44
C SER A 7 -3.12 -8.68 -3.69
N PHE A 8 -2.61 -8.10 -4.79
CA PHE A 8 -2.27 -8.79 -6.04
C PHE A 8 -3.39 -9.61 -6.70
N GLU A 9 -4.66 -9.37 -6.33
CA GLU A 9 -5.78 -9.97 -7.04
C GLU A 9 -6.04 -9.26 -8.37
N GLU A 10 -6.51 -10.03 -9.35
CA GLU A 10 -7.01 -9.48 -10.60
C GLU A 10 -8.11 -8.46 -10.32
N SER A 11 -8.10 -7.33 -11.03
CA SER A 11 -8.98 -6.19 -10.75
C SER A 11 -10.47 -6.61 -10.70
N HIS A 12 -10.93 -7.53 -11.57
CA HIS A 12 -12.31 -7.99 -11.57
C HIS A 12 -12.67 -8.78 -10.29
N LYS A 13 -11.77 -9.63 -9.77
CA LYS A 13 -11.99 -10.35 -8.52
C LYS A 13 -12.03 -9.40 -7.33
N ALA A 14 -11.17 -8.38 -7.31
CA ALA A 14 -11.21 -7.37 -6.27
C ALA A 14 -12.52 -6.57 -6.27
N LEU A 15 -13.10 -6.30 -7.45
CA LEU A 15 -14.42 -5.69 -7.58
C LEU A 15 -15.54 -6.62 -7.07
N ASP A 16 -15.50 -7.92 -7.40
CA ASP A 16 -16.45 -8.92 -6.92
C ASP A 16 -16.41 -9.06 -5.39
N PHE A 17 -15.19 -9.02 -4.80
CA PHE A 17 -15.03 -9.04 -3.35
C PHE A 17 -15.63 -7.79 -2.70
N ALA A 18 -15.40 -6.60 -3.25
CA ALA A 18 -15.97 -5.37 -2.74
C ALA A 18 -17.51 -5.40 -2.79
N ALA A 19 -18.09 -5.84 -3.90
CA ALA A 19 -19.54 -6.01 -4.05
C ALA A 19 -20.11 -7.03 -3.05
N THR A 20 -19.40 -8.16 -2.86
CA THR A 20 -19.80 -9.21 -1.92
C THR A 20 -19.75 -8.72 -0.47
N VAL A 21 -18.66 -8.05 -0.07
CA VAL A 21 -18.50 -7.47 1.27
C VAL A 21 -19.60 -6.43 1.54
N GLY A 22 -19.84 -5.53 0.60
CA GLY A 22 -20.91 -4.53 0.71
C GLY A 22 -22.29 -5.17 0.90
N SER A 23 -22.64 -6.11 0.03
CA SER A 23 -23.93 -6.82 0.06
C SER A 23 -24.12 -7.66 1.33
N ALA A 24 -23.08 -8.40 1.75
CA ALA A 24 -23.12 -9.20 2.96
C ALA A 24 -23.25 -8.33 4.21
N SER A 25 -22.49 -7.23 4.28
CA SER A 25 -22.55 -6.24 5.37
C SER A 25 -23.96 -5.64 5.49
N LYS A 26 -24.58 -5.30 4.36
CA LYS A 26 -25.95 -4.78 4.34
C LYS A 26 -26.94 -5.80 4.89
N ARG A 27 -26.90 -7.06 4.40
CA ARG A 27 -27.77 -8.14 4.89
C ARG A 27 -27.59 -8.44 6.37
N ALA A 28 -26.37 -8.35 6.87
CA ALA A 28 -26.03 -8.58 8.29
C ALA A 28 -26.34 -7.38 9.21
N GLY A 29 -26.87 -6.28 8.68
CA GLY A 29 -27.17 -5.07 9.47
C GLY A 29 -25.91 -4.37 10.00
N VAL A 30 -24.77 -4.51 9.31
CA VAL A 30 -23.53 -3.83 9.68
C VAL A 30 -23.75 -2.32 9.59
N ARG A 31 -23.48 -1.60 10.67
CA ARG A 31 -23.63 -0.14 10.72
C ARG A 31 -22.58 0.56 9.86
N ARG A 32 -21.33 0.09 9.90
CA ARG A 32 -20.20 0.79 9.25
C ARG A 32 -19.17 -0.18 8.69
N ILE A 33 -18.67 0.16 7.51
CA ILE A 33 -17.47 -0.42 6.90
C ILE A 33 -16.35 0.62 6.98
N ILE A 34 -15.19 0.23 7.47
CA ILE A 34 -13.96 1.02 7.39
C ILE A 34 -13.03 0.28 6.44
N TYR A 35 -12.75 0.91 5.31
CA TYR A 35 -12.05 0.29 4.20
C TYR A 35 -10.63 0.82 4.08
N ASN A 36 -9.66 -0.07 3.93
CA ASN A 36 -8.27 0.23 3.59
C ASN A 36 -8.01 -0.21 2.15
N THR A 37 -7.67 0.74 1.29
CA THR A 37 -7.39 0.47 -0.14
C THR A 37 -6.00 -0.08 -0.39
N CYS A 38 -5.10 -0.03 0.58
CA CYS A 38 -3.68 -0.37 0.47
C CYS A 38 -2.90 0.45 -0.59
N CYS A 39 -3.50 1.48 -1.14
CA CYS A 39 -2.85 2.41 -2.08
C CYS A 39 -3.58 3.74 -2.14
N TRP A 40 -2.90 4.73 -2.72
CA TRP A 40 -3.47 6.04 -3.02
C TRP A 40 -4.78 5.94 -3.80
N GLY A 41 -5.70 6.87 -3.53
CA GLY A 41 -6.91 7.06 -4.31
C GLY A 41 -6.92 8.43 -4.96
N PRO A 42 -7.17 8.51 -6.27
CA PRO A 42 -7.33 9.81 -6.93
C PRO A 42 -8.49 10.58 -6.31
N PRO A 43 -8.30 11.88 -5.98
CA PRO A 43 -9.41 12.75 -5.63
C PRO A 43 -10.50 12.75 -6.72
N ASP A 44 -11.75 12.97 -6.33
CA ASP A 44 -12.88 12.89 -7.26
C ASP A 44 -12.77 13.90 -8.42
N GLU A 45 -12.18 15.05 -8.18
CA GLU A 45 -11.96 16.11 -9.15
C GLU A 45 -11.05 15.70 -10.32
N LEU A 46 -10.16 14.72 -10.10
CA LEU A 46 -9.25 14.23 -11.14
C LEU A 46 -9.92 13.24 -12.11
N GLY A 47 -11.07 12.65 -11.73
CA GLY A 47 -11.68 11.59 -12.52
C GLY A 47 -10.80 10.34 -12.61
N GLU A 48 -10.72 9.72 -13.78
CA GLU A 48 -9.77 8.64 -14.06
C GLU A 48 -8.39 9.24 -14.34
N VAL A 49 -7.34 8.60 -13.79
CA VAL A 49 -5.96 9.06 -13.95
C VAL A 49 -5.19 8.26 -15.00
N GLY A 50 -5.86 7.26 -15.60
CA GLY A 50 -5.28 6.41 -16.66
C GLY A 50 -4.27 5.39 -16.15
N GLN A 51 -4.29 5.11 -14.84
CA GLN A 51 -3.53 4.02 -14.22
C GLN A 51 -4.53 3.00 -13.66
N ALA A 52 -4.56 1.80 -14.25
CA ALA A 52 -5.61 0.81 -14.02
C ALA A 52 -5.77 0.41 -12.54
N GLY A 53 -4.68 0.34 -11.77
CA GLY A 53 -4.70 0.03 -10.35
C GLY A 53 -5.45 1.09 -9.55
N TYR A 54 -5.19 2.37 -9.79
CA TYR A 54 -5.85 3.48 -9.11
C TYR A 54 -7.30 3.66 -9.55
N ASP A 55 -7.56 3.53 -10.85
CA ASP A 55 -8.91 3.63 -11.38
C ASP A 55 -9.80 2.47 -10.85
N SER A 56 -9.26 1.26 -10.69
CA SER A 56 -9.97 0.13 -10.07
C SER A 56 -10.29 0.35 -8.59
N VAL A 57 -9.42 1.05 -7.84
CA VAL A 57 -9.70 1.42 -6.45
C VAL A 57 -10.93 2.31 -6.34
N LYS A 58 -11.06 3.28 -7.24
CA LYS A 58 -12.25 4.16 -7.31
C LYS A 58 -13.53 3.37 -7.51
N LEU A 59 -13.50 2.38 -8.40
CA LEU A 59 -14.65 1.49 -8.63
C LEU A 59 -14.99 0.65 -7.39
N MET A 60 -14.00 0.08 -6.71
CA MET A 60 -14.22 -0.69 -5.47
C MET A 60 -14.84 0.17 -4.36
N VAL A 61 -14.35 1.38 -4.15
CA VAL A 61 -14.92 2.34 -3.21
C VAL A 61 -16.38 2.65 -3.56
N SER A 62 -16.65 2.93 -4.84
CA SER A 62 -18.00 3.18 -5.33
C SER A 62 -18.96 2.01 -5.07
N MET A 63 -18.51 0.77 -5.32
CA MET A 63 -19.31 -0.44 -5.05
C MET A 63 -19.65 -0.62 -3.58
N LEU A 64 -18.69 -0.38 -2.68
CA LEU A 64 -18.92 -0.43 -1.24
C LEU A 64 -19.93 0.62 -0.79
N MET A 65 -19.79 1.86 -1.27
CA MET A 65 -20.70 2.96 -0.93
C MET A 65 -22.12 2.72 -1.47
N GLN A 66 -22.24 2.19 -2.69
CA GLN A 66 -23.54 1.87 -3.31
C GLN A 66 -24.29 0.74 -2.60
N ALA A 67 -23.63 -0.12 -1.84
CA ALA A 67 -24.28 -1.13 -1.01
C ALA A 67 -25.16 -0.52 0.08
N GLY A 68 -25.05 0.78 0.36
CA GLY A 68 -25.89 1.50 1.31
C GLY A 68 -25.52 1.19 2.77
N VAL A 69 -24.28 0.81 3.04
CA VAL A 69 -23.67 0.75 4.37
C VAL A 69 -22.80 2.00 4.53
N GLN A 70 -22.83 2.62 5.71
CA GLN A 70 -21.95 3.75 6.00
C GLN A 70 -20.49 3.32 5.82
N THR A 71 -19.76 3.95 4.90
CA THR A 71 -18.39 3.57 4.57
C THR A 71 -17.45 4.76 4.75
N THR A 72 -16.31 4.52 5.40
CA THR A 72 -15.17 5.45 5.45
C THR A 72 -13.96 4.75 4.86
N THR A 73 -13.25 5.40 3.96
CA THR A 73 -12.13 4.81 3.22
C THR A 73 -10.83 5.51 3.54
N PHE A 74 -9.82 4.76 3.99
CA PHE A 74 -8.44 5.21 4.11
C PHE A 74 -7.59 4.67 2.96
N GLN A 75 -6.75 5.53 2.42
CA GLN A 75 -5.96 5.31 1.21
C GLN A 75 -4.48 5.56 1.53
N PRO A 76 -3.80 4.59 2.21
CA PRO A 76 -2.38 4.73 2.55
C PRO A 76 -1.51 4.65 1.30
N VAL A 77 -0.43 5.44 1.27
CA VAL A 77 0.33 5.63 0.02
C VAL A 77 1.55 4.74 -0.13
N LEU A 78 2.35 4.57 0.92
CA LEU A 78 3.55 3.70 0.87
C LEU A 78 3.87 3.17 2.26
N PHE A 79 3.99 1.84 2.39
CA PHE A 79 4.20 1.20 3.69
C PHE A 79 5.67 1.08 4.07
N MET A 80 6.02 1.48 5.30
CA MET A 80 7.33 1.20 5.91
C MET A 80 7.61 -0.30 5.97
N ASP A 81 6.56 -1.08 6.24
CA ASP A 81 6.60 -2.54 6.40
C ASP A 81 7.03 -3.27 5.13
N ASN A 82 6.97 -2.62 3.96
CA ASN A 82 7.53 -3.14 2.72
C ASN A 82 9.05 -3.40 2.83
N LEU A 83 9.75 -2.68 3.69
CA LEU A 83 11.19 -2.89 3.91
C LEU A 83 11.53 -4.19 4.65
N LEU A 84 10.55 -4.80 5.31
CA LEU A 84 10.70 -6.07 6.03
C LEU A 84 10.38 -7.29 5.17
N THR A 85 9.83 -7.07 3.98
CA THR A 85 9.52 -8.15 3.04
C THR A 85 10.78 -8.77 2.47
N SER A 86 10.71 -10.03 2.05
CA SER A 86 11.86 -10.77 1.53
C SER A 86 12.56 -10.08 0.35
N TRP A 87 11.80 -9.38 -0.49
CA TRP A 87 12.35 -8.70 -1.67
C TRP A 87 13.13 -7.40 -1.36
N ALA A 88 12.91 -6.76 -0.21
CA ALA A 88 13.65 -5.56 0.20
C ALA A 88 14.68 -5.87 1.29
N ARG A 89 14.27 -6.62 2.32
CA ARG A 89 15.07 -6.86 3.51
C ARG A 89 16.37 -7.60 3.23
N GLN A 90 16.36 -8.58 2.32
CA GLN A 90 17.57 -9.35 2.01
C GLN A 90 18.68 -8.47 1.45
N ASP A 91 18.37 -7.52 0.57
CA ASP A 91 19.37 -6.61 0.04
C ASP A 91 19.89 -5.66 1.11
N ILE A 92 19.03 -5.13 1.98
CA ILE A 92 19.40 -4.29 3.11
C ILE A 92 20.34 -5.03 4.07
N MET A 93 20.00 -6.26 4.44
CA MET A 93 20.70 -7.01 5.49
C MET A 93 21.98 -7.69 5.00
N LYS A 94 22.03 -8.15 3.74
CA LYS A 94 23.13 -8.97 3.23
C LYS A 94 24.04 -8.24 2.25
N ASN A 95 23.50 -7.25 1.52
CA ASN A 95 24.18 -6.64 0.39
C ASN A 95 24.48 -5.15 0.62
N ASP A 96 24.07 -4.56 1.75
CA ASP A 96 24.20 -3.14 2.03
C ASP A 96 23.50 -2.24 0.99
N LEU A 97 22.40 -2.75 0.43
CA LEU A 97 21.64 -2.08 -0.61
C LEU A 97 20.17 -1.91 -0.22
N TYR A 98 19.65 -0.72 -0.45
CA TYR A 98 18.22 -0.48 -0.49
C TYR A 98 17.81 -0.37 -1.96
N THR A 99 17.17 -1.42 -2.47
CA THR A 99 16.78 -1.53 -3.89
C THR A 99 15.28 -1.34 -4.05
N TYR A 100 14.86 -0.46 -4.96
CA TYR A 100 13.46 -0.21 -5.29
C TYR A 100 13.34 0.38 -6.69
N PRO A 101 12.21 0.21 -7.41
CA PRO A 101 12.03 0.77 -8.76
C PRO A 101 11.52 2.22 -8.71
N HIS A 102 11.88 2.97 -7.69
CA HIS A 102 11.53 4.37 -7.53
C HIS A 102 12.62 5.28 -8.09
N ASN A 103 12.21 6.32 -8.82
CA ASN A 103 13.14 7.38 -9.21
C ASN A 103 13.81 7.98 -7.95
N PRO A 104 15.13 8.24 -7.95
CA PRO A 104 15.84 8.79 -6.79
C PRO A 104 15.27 10.12 -6.25
N ASN A 105 14.53 10.86 -7.05
CA ASN A 105 13.88 12.12 -6.66
C ASN A 105 12.42 11.96 -6.24
N LEU A 106 11.89 10.74 -6.25
CA LEU A 106 10.51 10.48 -5.85
C LEU A 106 10.32 10.78 -4.36
N GLU A 107 9.44 11.73 -4.06
CA GLU A 107 9.05 12.06 -2.69
C GLU A 107 7.90 11.15 -2.23
N ALA A 108 8.06 10.47 -1.10
CA ALA A 108 7.03 9.59 -0.55
C ALA A 108 6.80 9.79 0.95
N SER A 109 5.52 9.75 1.35
CA SER A 109 5.08 9.79 2.75
C SER A 109 4.96 8.36 3.26
N TRP A 110 5.98 7.85 3.95
CA TRP A 110 6.00 6.48 4.45
C TRP A 110 5.13 6.33 5.71
N ILE A 111 4.21 5.37 5.71
CA ILE A 111 3.34 5.07 6.85
C ILE A 111 3.52 3.61 7.30
N CYS A 112 3.51 3.33 8.61
CA CYS A 112 3.49 1.96 9.11
C CYS A 112 2.06 1.43 9.24
N LEU A 113 1.91 0.10 9.22
CA LEU A 113 0.62 -0.58 9.32
C LEU A 113 -0.11 -0.25 10.62
N ASP A 114 0.61 -0.07 11.73
CA ASP A 114 0.02 0.33 13.01
C ASP A 114 -0.66 1.69 12.95
N ASP A 115 -0.08 2.65 12.22
CA ASP A 115 -0.68 3.98 12.07
C ASP A 115 -1.92 3.92 11.15
N VAL A 116 -1.92 3.08 10.14
CA VAL A 116 -3.13 2.80 9.34
C VAL A 116 -4.23 2.25 10.25
N ALA A 117 -3.90 1.28 11.11
CA ALA A 117 -4.86 0.73 12.07
C ALA A 117 -5.39 1.79 13.04
N LYS A 118 -4.55 2.72 13.52
CA LYS A 118 -4.99 3.84 14.37
C LYS A 118 -6.00 4.73 13.66
N PHE A 119 -5.79 5.06 12.37
CA PHE A 119 -6.77 5.81 11.57
C PHE A 119 -8.08 5.05 11.45
N MET A 120 -8.02 3.76 11.13
CA MET A 120 -9.22 2.92 11.00
C MET A 120 -10.00 2.84 12.32
N ILE A 121 -9.33 2.68 13.45
CA ILE A 121 -9.96 2.65 14.78
C ILE A 121 -10.57 4.02 15.12
N ALA A 122 -9.87 5.11 14.83
CA ALA A 122 -10.37 6.45 15.10
C ALA A 122 -11.65 6.80 14.33
N ALA A 123 -11.94 6.11 13.23
CA ALA A 123 -13.13 6.33 12.40
C ALA A 123 -14.37 5.54 12.86
N ILE A 124 -14.27 4.63 13.85
CA ILE A 124 -15.36 3.72 14.22
C ILE A 124 -16.66 4.46 14.55
N ASP A 125 -16.55 5.53 15.33
CA ASP A 125 -17.71 6.31 15.82
C ASP A 125 -17.77 7.75 15.23
N ARG A 126 -17.09 7.98 14.11
CA ARG A 126 -17.02 9.29 13.43
C ARG A 126 -18.01 9.33 12.26
N ASP A 127 -19.22 9.84 12.52
CA ASP A 127 -20.26 9.98 11.49
C ASP A 127 -19.90 11.04 10.45
N ASP A 128 -19.10 12.02 10.80
CA ASP A 128 -18.58 13.05 9.93
C ASP A 128 -17.57 12.55 8.88
N LEU A 129 -17.04 11.34 9.07
CA LEU A 129 -16.13 10.67 8.09
C LEU A 129 -16.87 9.72 7.14
N VAL A 130 -18.18 9.56 7.28
CA VAL A 130 -18.97 8.69 6.39
C VAL A 130 -18.98 9.26 4.97
N GLY A 131 -18.77 8.38 3.98
CA GLY A 131 -18.71 8.75 2.56
C GLY A 131 -17.38 9.35 2.12
N ARG A 132 -16.40 9.46 3.03
CA ARG A 132 -15.11 10.09 2.72
C ARG A 132 -14.05 9.09 2.33
N CYS A 133 -13.22 9.52 1.35
CA CYS A 133 -11.96 8.88 0.96
C CYS A 133 -10.82 9.77 1.42
N ILE A 134 -9.91 9.24 2.23
CA ILE A 134 -8.86 10.01 2.90
C ILE A 134 -7.50 9.39 2.58
N ASN A 135 -6.70 10.08 1.78
CA ASN A 135 -5.31 9.70 1.56
C ASN A 135 -4.52 9.93 2.84
N ILE A 136 -3.75 8.92 3.27
CA ILE A 136 -2.94 8.96 4.48
C ILE A 136 -1.50 8.54 4.20
N GLY A 137 -0.57 9.20 4.86
CA GLY A 137 0.85 8.93 4.85
C GLY A 137 1.44 9.01 6.26
N GLY A 138 2.74 8.82 6.36
CA GLY A 138 3.45 9.04 7.62
C GLY A 138 3.78 10.52 7.88
N PRO A 139 4.45 10.79 9.01
CA PRO A 139 4.74 12.16 9.43
C PRO A 139 5.84 12.83 8.61
N GLU A 140 6.57 12.05 7.81
CA GLU A 140 7.79 12.50 7.12
C GLU A 140 7.74 12.13 5.65
N ILE A 141 8.35 12.96 4.81
CA ILE A 141 8.45 12.75 3.37
C ILE A 141 9.93 12.53 3.03
N PHE A 142 10.23 11.40 2.40
CA PHE A 142 11.59 11.03 2.03
C PHE A 142 11.70 10.69 0.55
N THR A 143 12.87 10.96 0.00
CA THR A 143 13.33 10.35 -1.26
C THR A 143 14.03 9.03 -0.98
N PRO A 144 14.13 8.10 -1.96
CA PRO A 144 14.79 6.82 -1.76
C PRO A 144 16.25 6.91 -1.24
N PRO A 145 17.11 7.82 -1.74
CA PRO A 145 18.44 8.01 -1.14
C PRO A 145 18.38 8.42 0.33
N ARG A 146 17.38 9.24 0.71
CA ARG A 146 17.23 9.63 2.11
C ARG A 146 16.81 8.45 3.00
N VAL A 147 16.00 7.53 2.51
CA VAL A 147 15.69 6.27 3.21
C VAL A 147 16.95 5.45 3.41
N ALA A 148 17.82 5.33 2.40
CA ALA A 148 19.11 4.64 2.53
C ALA A 148 20.01 5.27 3.60
N ASP A 149 20.05 6.62 3.71
CA ASP A 149 20.78 7.31 4.77
C ASP A 149 20.24 6.97 6.17
N LEU A 150 18.91 6.91 6.32
CA LEU A 150 18.26 6.54 7.58
C LEU A 150 18.56 5.08 7.98
N LEU A 151 18.51 4.17 7.01
CA LEU A 151 18.91 2.76 7.21
C LEU A 151 20.39 2.66 7.58
N SER A 152 21.26 3.44 6.92
CA SER A 152 22.70 3.50 7.25
C SER A 152 22.93 3.94 8.70
N GLY A 153 22.22 4.97 9.15
CA GLY A 153 22.27 5.43 10.53
C GLY A 153 21.76 4.40 11.53
N HIS A 154 20.72 3.67 11.19
CA HIS A 154 20.14 2.63 12.04
C HIS A 154 21.08 1.43 12.21
N PHE A 155 21.67 0.95 11.12
CA PHE A 155 22.54 -0.24 11.14
C PHE A 155 24.00 0.06 11.45
N GLY A 156 24.41 1.34 11.51
CA GLY A 156 25.80 1.75 11.76
C GLY A 156 26.78 1.38 10.64
N ARG A 157 26.27 1.15 9.43
CA ARG A 157 27.04 0.79 8.24
C ARG A 157 26.43 1.44 6.98
N PRO A 158 27.24 1.75 5.95
CA PRO A 158 26.74 2.42 4.77
C PRO A 158 25.80 1.50 3.98
N ILE A 159 24.56 1.94 3.76
CA ILE A 159 23.58 1.32 2.87
C ILE A 159 23.32 2.30 1.73
N LYS A 160 23.42 1.82 0.49
CA LYS A 160 23.25 2.65 -0.71
C LYS A 160 21.90 2.39 -1.33
N TYR A 161 21.30 3.45 -1.88
CA TYR A 161 20.13 3.30 -2.74
C TYR A 161 20.55 2.90 -4.15
N GLU A 162 19.84 1.93 -4.73
CA GLU A 162 19.95 1.54 -6.12
C GLU A 162 18.56 1.43 -6.76
N GLU A 163 18.34 2.23 -7.81
CA GLU A 163 17.10 2.16 -8.59
C GLU A 163 17.08 0.89 -9.43
N LEU A 164 16.09 0.03 -9.18
CA LEU A 164 15.91 -1.18 -9.97
C LEU A 164 15.20 -0.90 -11.29
N ASN A 165 15.58 -1.63 -12.32
CA ASN A 165 14.82 -1.70 -13.54
C ASN A 165 13.39 -2.21 -13.24
N LEU A 166 12.38 -1.63 -13.90
CA LEU A 166 10.96 -1.95 -13.65
C LEU A 166 10.65 -3.42 -13.97
N GLU A 167 11.20 -3.95 -15.06
CA GLU A 167 10.99 -5.33 -15.48
C GLU A 167 11.65 -6.31 -14.50
N ASP A 168 12.89 -6.06 -14.09
CA ASP A 168 13.61 -6.89 -13.12
C ASP A 168 12.88 -6.94 -11.78
N PHE A 169 12.39 -5.79 -11.29
CA PHE A 169 11.62 -5.73 -10.06
C PHE A 169 10.29 -6.47 -10.17
N SER A 170 9.57 -6.29 -11.26
CA SER A 170 8.28 -6.95 -11.50
C SER A 170 8.44 -8.47 -11.57
N ASN A 171 9.48 -8.96 -12.26
CA ASN A 171 9.80 -10.38 -12.32
C ASN A 171 10.18 -10.95 -10.95
N ARG A 172 10.94 -10.19 -10.16
CA ARG A 172 11.29 -10.55 -8.77
C ARG A 172 10.05 -10.69 -7.89
N LEU A 173 9.11 -9.76 -7.98
CA LEU A 173 7.84 -9.86 -7.26
C LEU A 173 7.02 -11.05 -7.72
N TYR A 174 6.93 -11.29 -9.03
CA TYR A 174 6.23 -12.45 -9.55
C TYR A 174 6.78 -13.76 -8.98
N ASP A 175 8.09 -13.92 -8.95
CA ASP A 175 8.73 -15.12 -8.40
C ASP A 175 8.42 -15.30 -6.90
N ILE A 176 8.30 -14.22 -6.15
CA ILE A 176 7.97 -14.28 -4.72
C ILE A 176 6.51 -14.68 -4.50
N PHE A 177 5.58 -14.10 -5.27
CA PHE A 177 4.15 -14.30 -5.03
C PHE A 177 3.60 -15.58 -5.67
N TYR A 178 4.21 -16.09 -6.74
CA TYR A 178 3.65 -17.19 -7.55
C TYR A 178 4.56 -18.41 -7.69
N LYS A 179 5.83 -18.36 -7.26
CA LYS A 179 6.78 -19.46 -7.43
C LYS A 179 6.40 -20.75 -6.69
N ASP A 180 5.73 -20.64 -5.55
CA ASP A 180 5.32 -21.79 -4.73
C ASP A 180 3.99 -22.42 -5.19
N GLU A 181 3.34 -21.89 -6.20
CA GLU A 181 2.07 -22.42 -6.73
C GLU A 181 2.24 -23.64 -7.64
N ASP A 182 3.44 -23.86 -8.16
CA ASP A 182 3.76 -25.04 -8.99
C ASP A 182 3.72 -26.37 -8.20
N ASP A 183 3.70 -26.31 -6.86
CA ASP A 183 3.63 -27.47 -5.95
C ASP A 183 2.20 -28.00 -5.73
N GLY A 184 1.19 -27.47 -6.38
CA GLY A 184 -0.20 -27.96 -6.30
C GLY A 184 -0.88 -27.77 -4.92
N LYS A 185 -0.27 -27.02 -4.00
CA LYS A 185 -0.76 -26.85 -2.60
C LYS A 185 -1.59 -25.61 -2.36
N ARG A 186 -1.57 -24.63 -3.26
CA ARG A 186 -2.43 -23.43 -3.19
C ARG A 186 -3.24 -23.35 -4.47
N GLY A 187 -4.55 -23.39 -4.34
CA GLY A 187 -5.48 -23.52 -5.47
C GLY A 187 -5.33 -22.44 -6.55
N GLY A 188 -4.68 -22.77 -7.65
CA GLY A 188 -5.00 -22.27 -8.99
C GLY A 188 -4.82 -20.80 -9.31
N ARG A 189 -3.81 -20.10 -8.76
CA ARG A 189 -3.46 -18.75 -9.19
C ARG A 189 -2.32 -18.77 -10.19
N SER A 190 -2.59 -19.17 -11.41
CA SER A 190 -1.67 -18.91 -12.53
C SER A 190 -1.94 -17.49 -13.04
N ALA A 191 -1.29 -16.48 -12.45
CA ALA A 191 -1.23 -15.18 -13.10
C ALA A 191 -0.31 -15.29 -14.31
N ASP A 192 -0.73 -14.71 -15.42
CA ASP A 192 0.16 -14.54 -16.56
C ASP A 192 1.32 -13.64 -16.17
N ARG A 193 2.56 -14.19 -16.18
CA ARG A 193 3.77 -13.46 -15.79
C ARG A 193 3.94 -12.18 -16.60
N GLU A 194 3.66 -12.22 -17.89
CA GLU A 194 3.81 -11.05 -18.76
C GLU A 194 2.81 -9.96 -18.37
N ALA A 195 1.55 -10.33 -18.20
CA ALA A 195 0.50 -9.38 -17.77
C ALA A 195 0.77 -8.81 -16.38
N PHE A 196 1.27 -9.62 -15.42
CA PHE A 196 1.67 -9.13 -14.10
C PHE A 196 2.83 -8.14 -14.19
N SER A 197 3.89 -8.51 -14.94
CA SER A 197 5.07 -7.66 -15.10
C SER A 197 4.74 -6.34 -15.78
N GLU A 198 3.89 -6.36 -16.80
CA GLU A 198 3.41 -5.16 -17.49
C GLU A 198 2.63 -4.26 -16.53
N SER A 199 1.68 -4.83 -15.79
CA SER A 199 0.85 -4.09 -14.82
C SER A 199 1.68 -3.45 -13.72
N MET A 200 2.65 -4.17 -13.15
CA MET A 200 3.55 -3.66 -12.12
C MET A 200 4.48 -2.57 -12.67
N SER A 201 5.04 -2.79 -13.86
CA SER A 201 5.91 -1.81 -14.51
C SER A 201 5.15 -0.52 -14.82
N ASP A 202 3.90 -0.63 -15.28
CA ASP A 202 3.05 0.54 -15.54
C ASP A 202 2.72 1.30 -14.26
N PHE A 203 2.39 0.58 -13.17
CA PHE A 203 2.16 1.18 -11.86
C PHE A 203 3.35 2.00 -11.39
N TYR A 204 4.56 1.43 -11.38
CA TYR A 204 5.76 2.14 -10.91
C TYR A 204 6.18 3.26 -11.87
N ARG A 205 6.03 3.08 -13.18
CA ARG A 205 6.27 4.14 -14.17
C ARG A 205 5.37 5.33 -13.90
N PHE A 206 4.06 5.10 -13.72
CA PHE A 206 3.12 6.17 -13.38
C PHE A 206 3.53 6.92 -12.11
N ASN A 207 3.85 6.20 -11.03
CA ASN A 207 4.23 6.82 -9.77
C ASN A 207 5.52 7.65 -9.86
N ASN A 208 6.48 7.20 -10.68
CA ASN A 208 7.76 7.88 -10.84
C ASN A 208 7.66 9.21 -11.59
N ILE A 209 6.67 9.37 -12.48
CA ILE A 209 6.60 10.53 -13.38
C ILE A 209 5.32 11.36 -13.22
N SER A 210 4.32 10.87 -12.48
CA SER A 210 3.04 11.55 -12.35
C SER A 210 3.16 12.87 -11.63
N GLU A 211 2.63 13.93 -12.23
CA GLU A 211 2.49 15.23 -11.59
C GLU A 211 1.53 15.25 -10.39
N HIS A 212 0.65 14.24 -10.28
CA HIS A 212 -0.24 14.06 -9.12
C HIS A 212 0.47 13.59 -7.86
N LYS A 213 1.73 13.15 -7.95
CA LYS A 213 2.58 12.69 -6.84
C LYS A 213 1.84 11.73 -5.88
N PRO A 214 1.38 10.56 -6.36
CA PRO A 214 0.51 9.66 -5.58
C PRO A 214 1.08 9.22 -4.24
N PHE A 215 2.41 9.20 -4.08
CA PHE A 215 3.04 8.81 -2.82
C PHE A 215 3.26 9.97 -1.84
N LYS A 216 2.91 11.21 -2.21
CA LYS A 216 3.10 12.38 -1.36
C LYS A 216 1.77 12.88 -0.81
N VAL A 217 1.62 12.84 0.51
CA VAL A 217 0.42 13.30 1.23
C VAL A 217 0.80 14.42 2.20
N ASP A 218 0.08 15.53 2.14
CA ASP A 218 0.12 16.53 3.22
C ASP A 218 -0.76 16.03 4.38
N MET A 219 -0.11 15.63 5.46
CA MET A 219 -0.79 15.09 6.64
C MET A 219 -1.32 16.18 7.58
N ALA A 220 -0.95 17.44 7.41
CA ALA A 220 -1.38 18.50 8.35
C ALA A 220 -2.91 18.66 8.42
N PRO A 221 -3.67 18.74 7.31
CA PRO A 221 -5.12 18.80 7.37
C PRO A 221 -5.74 17.50 7.91
N VAL A 222 -5.19 16.34 7.57
CA VAL A 222 -5.69 15.04 8.04
C VAL A 222 -5.54 14.92 9.55
N LEU A 223 -4.38 15.28 10.10
CA LEU A 223 -4.11 15.21 11.54
C LEU A 223 -4.86 16.28 12.36
N LYS A 224 -5.22 17.41 11.73
CA LYS A 224 -6.10 18.39 12.37
C LYS A 224 -7.52 17.82 12.57
N GLU A 225 -7.97 17.00 11.65
CA GLU A 225 -9.32 16.40 11.67
C GLU A 225 -9.35 15.08 12.46
N ILE A 226 -8.33 14.24 12.30
CA ILE A 226 -8.18 12.95 12.97
C ILE A 226 -6.85 12.98 13.74
N PRO A 227 -6.86 13.51 14.97
CA PRO A 227 -5.64 13.76 15.74
C PRO A 227 -5.07 12.47 16.33
N ILE A 228 -4.29 11.75 15.56
CA ILE A 228 -3.50 10.60 16.02
C ILE A 228 -2.02 10.94 16.05
N LYS A 229 -1.26 10.26 16.90
CA LYS A 229 0.20 10.35 16.89
C LYS A 229 0.75 9.37 15.88
N LEU A 230 1.38 9.89 14.83
CA LEU A 230 2.08 9.08 13.83
C LEU A 230 3.46 8.66 14.34
N THR A 231 3.91 7.51 13.85
CA THR A 231 5.19 6.90 14.18
C THR A 231 6.27 7.39 13.22
N PRO A 232 7.31 8.12 13.70
CA PRO A 232 8.43 8.50 12.86
C PRO A 232 9.17 7.27 12.30
N PHE A 233 9.72 7.40 11.10
CA PHE A 233 10.42 6.30 10.42
C PHE A 233 11.56 5.72 11.27
N SER A 234 12.31 6.60 11.95
CA SER A 234 13.41 6.19 12.84
C SER A 234 12.94 5.45 14.10
N GLU A 235 11.74 5.74 14.60
CA GLU A 235 11.14 5.01 15.72
C GLU A 235 10.61 3.65 15.26
N TRP A 236 9.95 3.61 14.11
CA TRP A 236 9.47 2.38 13.51
C TRP A 236 10.62 1.39 13.28
N MET A 237 11.75 1.82 12.67
CA MET A 237 12.91 0.95 12.44
C MET A 237 13.43 0.26 13.70
N LYS A 238 13.43 0.96 14.85
CA LYS A 238 13.90 0.43 16.14
C LYS A 238 13.00 -0.64 16.73
N GLN A 239 11.74 -0.68 16.31
CA GLN A 239 10.73 -1.61 16.82
C GLN A 239 10.70 -2.92 16.04
N GLN A 240 11.40 -2.99 14.88
CA GLN A 240 11.33 -4.14 13.99
C GLN A 240 12.39 -5.18 14.33
N ASP A 241 12.00 -6.45 14.21
CA ASP A 241 12.96 -7.55 14.14
C ASP A 241 13.43 -7.73 12.69
N TRP A 242 14.57 -7.12 12.37
CA TRP A 242 15.15 -7.20 11.04
C TRP A 242 15.70 -8.59 10.68
N HIS A 243 15.76 -9.53 11.63
CA HIS A 243 16.21 -10.90 11.41
C HIS A 243 15.07 -11.88 11.13
N GLU A 244 13.85 -11.53 11.54
CA GLU A 244 12.65 -12.29 11.25
C GLU A 244 12.11 -11.99 9.85
N GLU A 245 11.86 -13.02 9.03
CA GLU A 245 11.22 -12.84 7.73
C GLU A 245 9.72 -12.67 7.91
N LEU A 246 9.16 -11.56 7.46
CA LEU A 246 7.72 -11.46 7.29
C LEU A 246 7.31 -12.46 6.20
N ASP A 247 6.39 -13.34 6.52
CA ASP A 247 5.77 -14.24 5.54
C ASP A 247 4.93 -13.40 4.57
N THR A 248 5.51 -13.11 3.40
CA THR A 248 4.84 -12.33 2.35
C THR A 248 3.78 -13.14 1.61
N THR A 249 3.66 -14.44 1.92
CA THR A 249 2.68 -15.35 1.30
C THR A 249 1.38 -15.46 2.11
N ALA A 250 1.31 -14.88 3.33
CA ALA A 250 0.14 -14.88 4.20
C ALA A 250 -0.72 -13.64 3.93
N GLY A 251 -1.35 -13.55 2.75
CA GLY A 251 -2.27 -12.47 2.38
C GLY A 251 -3.44 -13.00 1.56
#